data_e379715e601220f4d1a28bd031c1661a
#
_entry.id   e379715e601220f4d1a28bd031c1661a
#
_cell.length_a   1.000
_cell.length_b   1.000
_cell.length_c   1.000
_cell.angle_alpha   90.00
_cell.angle_beta   90.00
_cell.angle_gamma   90.00
#
_symmetry.space_group_name_H-M   'P 1'
#
loop_
_entity.id
_entity.type
_entity.pdbx_description
1 polymer ?
#
loop_
_entity_poly.entity_id
_entity_poly.type
_entity_poly.pdbx_seq_one_letter_code
_entity_poly.pdbx_strand_id
1 'polypeptide(L)'
;SNITLDWTVPDDMANMPAIVGGKEMDFTYGDCKAEMDMINRAFIETMIEGDANGRGFQYPIPTYSITKDFDWSDNLNNRLLFEMTAKYGTPYFSNYINSDMQPSDVRSMCCRLRLDLRELRKKTGGFFGSGESTGSVGVVTINIPRIAYLAKDEDDFYERLDHMMDIAARSLKIKREVITKLLDGGLYPYTKRYLGTFKNHFSTIGLIGMNEACLNARWIRKDLVSPEAQRFTKNVLNHMRDRLVIYQEEYG
;
A
#
# COMPACT_ATOMS: atom_id res chain seq x y z
N SER A 1 -9.82 9.70 -0.57
CA SER A 1 -10.24 8.40 -1.14
C SER A 1 -9.25 7.93 -2.20
N ASN A 2 -9.14 6.64 -2.37
CA ASN A 2 -8.38 6.01 -3.45
C ASN A 2 -9.29 5.07 -4.22
N ILE A 3 -8.90 4.75 -5.45
CA ILE A 3 -9.55 3.77 -6.30
C ILE A 3 -8.49 2.83 -6.85
N THR A 4 -8.78 1.52 -6.82
CA THR A 4 -7.98 0.53 -7.52
C THR A 4 -8.72 0.16 -8.79
N LEU A 5 -8.04 0.22 -9.91
CA LEU A 5 -8.57 -0.05 -11.23
C LEU A 5 -7.81 -1.23 -11.85
N ASP A 6 -8.53 -2.07 -12.57
CA ASP A 6 -7.96 -3.21 -13.24
C ASP A 6 -7.72 -2.88 -14.71
N TRP A 7 -6.58 -3.37 -15.25
CA TRP A 7 -6.24 -3.27 -16.67
C TRP A 7 -6.64 -4.51 -17.45
N THR A 8 -6.70 -5.62 -16.74
CA THR A 8 -7.20 -6.91 -17.20
C THR A 8 -8.32 -7.35 -16.27
N VAL A 9 -9.30 -8.10 -16.79
CA VAL A 9 -10.38 -8.62 -15.95
C VAL A 9 -9.78 -9.64 -14.97
N PRO A 10 -10.00 -9.50 -13.65
CA PRO A 10 -9.45 -10.44 -12.67
C PRO A 10 -9.91 -11.88 -12.93
N ASP A 11 -8.98 -12.84 -12.81
CA ASP A 11 -9.24 -14.26 -13.11
C ASP A 11 -10.39 -14.86 -12.30
N ASP A 12 -10.56 -14.41 -11.06
CA ASP A 12 -11.64 -14.85 -10.16
C ASP A 12 -13.02 -14.35 -10.58
N MET A 13 -13.07 -13.30 -11.40
CA MET A 13 -14.33 -12.73 -11.91
C MET A 13 -14.57 -13.03 -13.39
N ALA A 14 -13.50 -13.31 -14.17
CA ALA A 14 -13.57 -13.38 -15.62
C ALA A 14 -14.65 -14.34 -16.14
N ASN A 15 -14.83 -15.49 -15.47
CA ASN A 15 -15.79 -16.51 -15.85
C ASN A 15 -17.15 -16.42 -15.12
N MET A 16 -17.34 -15.39 -14.27
CA MET A 16 -18.61 -15.19 -13.57
C MET A 16 -19.61 -14.48 -14.49
N PRO A 17 -20.91 -14.84 -14.43
CA PRO A 17 -21.94 -14.11 -15.14
C PRO A 17 -21.94 -12.64 -14.74
N ALA A 18 -22.03 -11.74 -15.72
CA ALA A 18 -22.18 -10.32 -15.44
C ALA A 18 -23.54 -10.01 -14.80
N ILE A 19 -23.56 -9.12 -13.81
CA ILE A 19 -24.78 -8.72 -13.12
C ILE A 19 -25.19 -7.32 -13.59
N VAL A 20 -26.35 -7.23 -14.25
CA VAL A 20 -26.90 -5.97 -14.73
C VAL A 20 -28.28 -5.76 -14.10
N GLY A 21 -28.42 -4.64 -13.37
CA GLY A 21 -29.68 -4.33 -12.69
C GLY A 21 -30.12 -5.40 -11.66
N GLY A 22 -29.16 -6.11 -11.04
CA GLY A 22 -29.39 -7.18 -10.07
C GLY A 22 -29.78 -8.53 -10.69
N LYS A 23 -29.64 -8.71 -12.02
CA LYS A 23 -29.88 -9.95 -12.73
C LYS A 23 -28.62 -10.48 -13.36
N GLU A 24 -28.41 -11.79 -13.27
CA GLU A 24 -27.37 -12.48 -14.01
C GLU A 24 -27.66 -12.46 -15.51
N MET A 25 -26.63 -12.17 -16.29
CA MET A 25 -26.68 -12.11 -17.75
C MET A 25 -26.13 -13.40 -18.36
N ASP A 26 -26.34 -13.58 -19.65
CA ASP A 26 -25.80 -14.69 -20.45
C ASP A 26 -24.36 -14.50 -20.94
N PHE A 27 -23.73 -13.39 -20.55
CA PHE A 27 -22.33 -13.08 -20.79
C PHE A 27 -21.57 -12.90 -19.46
N THR A 28 -20.25 -13.00 -19.51
CA THR A 28 -19.38 -12.97 -18.33
C THR A 28 -18.74 -11.59 -18.15
N TYR A 29 -18.13 -11.35 -16.97
CA TYR A 29 -17.30 -10.15 -16.79
C TYR A 29 -16.09 -10.14 -17.74
N GLY A 30 -15.56 -11.32 -18.13
CA GLY A 30 -14.50 -11.42 -19.13
C GLY A 30 -14.87 -10.86 -20.49
N ASP A 31 -16.16 -10.98 -20.87
CA ASP A 31 -16.68 -10.43 -22.12
C ASP A 31 -16.83 -8.91 -22.11
N CYS A 32 -16.78 -8.28 -20.92
CA CYS A 32 -16.92 -6.83 -20.72
C CYS A 32 -15.57 -6.07 -20.78
N LYS A 33 -14.55 -6.63 -21.39
CA LYS A 33 -13.22 -5.96 -21.51
C LYS A 33 -13.30 -4.63 -22.23
N ALA A 34 -14.11 -4.53 -23.27
CA ALA A 34 -14.29 -3.30 -24.04
C ALA A 34 -14.90 -2.16 -23.20
N GLU A 35 -15.87 -2.48 -22.36
CA GLU A 35 -16.51 -1.55 -21.44
C GLU A 35 -15.54 -1.10 -20.34
N MET A 36 -14.74 -2.03 -19.81
CA MET A 36 -13.68 -1.70 -18.84
C MET A 36 -12.66 -0.75 -19.46
N ASP A 37 -12.26 -0.97 -20.72
CA ASP A 37 -11.34 -0.09 -21.44
C ASP A 37 -11.93 1.31 -21.65
N MET A 38 -13.22 1.42 -21.94
CA MET A 38 -13.91 2.72 -22.06
C MET A 38 -13.92 3.46 -20.71
N ILE A 39 -14.18 2.77 -19.60
CA ILE A 39 -14.16 3.37 -18.26
C ILE A 39 -12.75 3.84 -17.90
N ASN A 40 -11.74 3.00 -18.11
CA ASN A 40 -10.35 3.36 -17.87
C ASN A 40 -9.93 4.57 -18.68
N ARG A 41 -10.30 4.59 -19.96
CA ARG A 41 -10.01 5.72 -20.86
C ARG A 41 -10.66 7.01 -20.37
N ALA A 42 -11.95 7.00 -20.10
CA ALA A 42 -12.68 8.19 -19.63
C ALA A 42 -12.10 8.72 -18.32
N PHE A 43 -11.74 7.82 -17.41
CA PHE A 43 -11.11 8.17 -16.14
C PHE A 43 -9.74 8.85 -16.36
N ILE A 44 -8.88 8.25 -17.20
CA ILE A 44 -7.53 8.76 -17.45
C ILE A 44 -7.58 10.11 -18.20
N GLU A 45 -8.42 10.23 -19.23
CA GLU A 45 -8.62 11.48 -19.98
C GLU A 45 -9.05 12.61 -19.03
N THR A 46 -10.03 12.34 -18.15
CA THR A 46 -10.48 13.30 -17.13
C THR A 46 -9.36 13.72 -16.17
N MET A 47 -8.56 12.76 -15.73
CA MET A 47 -7.42 13.04 -14.84
C MET A 47 -6.32 13.86 -15.54
N ILE A 48 -6.09 13.64 -16.84
CA ILE A 48 -5.12 14.41 -17.65
C ILE A 48 -5.61 15.83 -17.89
N GLU A 49 -6.90 16.01 -18.20
CA GLU A 49 -7.53 17.31 -18.45
C GLU A 49 -7.51 18.18 -17.19
N GLY A 50 -7.84 17.61 -16.06
CA GLY A 50 -7.90 18.30 -14.78
C GLY A 50 -9.22 19.05 -14.57
N ASP A 51 -9.21 19.96 -13.58
CA ASP A 51 -10.37 20.80 -13.25
C ASP A 51 -10.58 21.93 -14.27
N ALA A 52 -11.64 22.72 -14.10
CA ALA A 52 -11.96 23.87 -14.96
C ALA A 52 -10.83 24.94 -15.06
N ASN A 53 -9.84 24.89 -14.18
CA ASN A 53 -8.66 25.74 -14.19
C ASN A 53 -7.40 25.01 -14.69
N GLY A 54 -7.53 23.79 -15.23
CA GLY A 54 -6.43 22.96 -15.71
C GLY A 54 -5.55 22.38 -14.60
N ARG A 55 -6.05 22.31 -13.35
CA ARG A 55 -5.30 21.69 -12.24
C ARG A 55 -5.60 20.21 -12.18
N GLY A 56 -4.55 19.41 -12.00
CA GLY A 56 -4.70 17.95 -11.81
C GLY A 56 -5.51 17.63 -10.55
N PHE A 57 -6.34 16.59 -10.63
CA PHE A 57 -7.09 16.09 -9.50
C PHE A 57 -6.20 15.40 -8.48
N GLN A 58 -6.38 15.73 -7.20
CA GLN A 58 -5.70 15.05 -6.10
C GLN A 58 -6.43 13.76 -5.67
N TYR A 59 -7.71 13.64 -5.97
CA TYR A 59 -8.59 12.52 -5.62
C TYR A 59 -9.57 12.20 -6.75
N PRO A 60 -9.99 10.93 -6.90
CA PRO A 60 -9.50 9.77 -6.17
C PRO A 60 -8.04 9.46 -6.55
N ILE A 61 -7.26 8.92 -5.61
CA ILE A 61 -5.89 8.49 -5.88
C ILE A 61 -5.96 7.17 -6.64
N PRO A 62 -5.54 7.12 -7.93
CA PRO A 62 -5.65 5.92 -8.73
C PRO A 62 -4.50 4.95 -8.48
N THR A 63 -4.81 3.66 -8.45
CA THR A 63 -3.83 2.57 -8.42
C THR A 63 -4.21 1.53 -9.47
N TYR A 64 -3.27 1.13 -10.30
CA TYR A 64 -3.43 0.05 -11.27
C TYR A 64 -2.61 -1.18 -10.86
N SER A 65 -3.23 -2.35 -10.97
CA SER A 65 -2.57 -3.64 -10.76
C SER A 65 -1.81 -4.06 -12.02
N ILE A 66 -0.51 -4.31 -11.89
CA ILE A 66 0.31 -4.87 -12.96
C ILE A 66 0.46 -6.36 -12.71
N THR A 67 -0.17 -7.14 -13.56
CA THR A 67 -0.18 -8.61 -13.54
C THR A 67 0.60 -9.17 -14.73
N LYS A 68 0.82 -10.49 -14.78
CA LYS A 68 1.59 -11.12 -15.86
C LYS A 68 0.93 -10.98 -17.24
N ASP A 69 -0.38 -10.84 -17.25
CA ASP A 69 -1.24 -10.67 -18.42
C ASP A 69 -1.49 -9.19 -18.78
N PHE A 70 -0.76 -8.25 -18.14
CA PHE A 70 -0.86 -6.83 -18.49
C PHE A 70 -0.48 -6.63 -19.95
N ASP A 71 -1.38 -6.00 -20.72
CA ASP A 71 -1.15 -5.67 -22.13
C ASP A 71 -0.17 -4.50 -22.26
N TRP A 72 1.03 -4.78 -22.72
CA TRP A 72 2.09 -3.79 -22.97
C TRP A 72 2.09 -3.27 -24.41
N SER A 73 1.09 -3.61 -25.22
CA SER A 73 1.02 -3.15 -26.63
C SER A 73 0.89 -1.64 -26.72
N ASP A 74 1.29 -1.10 -27.86
CA ASP A 74 1.15 0.33 -28.17
C ASP A 74 -0.29 0.64 -28.60
N ASN A 75 -1.18 0.73 -27.62
CA ASN A 75 -2.58 1.10 -27.79
C ASN A 75 -2.88 2.47 -27.15
N LEU A 76 -4.05 3.04 -27.48
CA LEU A 76 -4.43 4.37 -27.01
C LEU A 76 -4.50 4.45 -25.48
N ASN A 77 -5.07 3.44 -24.82
CA ASN A 77 -5.22 3.44 -23.37
C ASN A 77 -3.86 3.41 -22.66
N ASN A 78 -2.91 2.62 -23.16
CA ASN A 78 -1.54 2.58 -22.64
C ASN A 78 -0.84 3.93 -22.83
N ARG A 79 -0.98 4.56 -24.01
CA ARG A 79 -0.41 5.90 -24.23
C ARG A 79 -0.95 6.92 -23.25
N LEU A 80 -2.26 6.95 -23.03
CA LEU A 80 -2.91 7.85 -22.08
C LEU A 80 -2.47 7.56 -20.62
N LEU A 81 -2.37 6.28 -20.24
CA LEU A 81 -1.91 5.88 -18.91
C LEU A 81 -0.50 6.40 -18.61
N PHE A 82 0.42 6.24 -19.57
CA PHE A 82 1.79 6.72 -19.40
C PHE A 82 1.93 8.24 -19.59
N GLU A 83 1.07 8.89 -20.37
CA GLU A 83 0.97 10.36 -20.42
C GLU A 83 0.55 10.92 -19.05
N MET A 84 -0.50 10.38 -18.44
CA MET A 84 -0.93 10.77 -17.10
C MET A 84 0.21 10.58 -16.08
N THR A 85 0.92 9.45 -16.17
CA THR A 85 2.05 9.14 -15.30
C THR A 85 3.17 10.16 -15.44
N ALA A 86 3.53 10.49 -16.68
CA ALA A 86 4.59 11.46 -16.96
C ALA A 86 4.22 12.89 -16.50
N LYS A 87 2.95 13.27 -16.68
CA LYS A 87 2.47 14.63 -16.37
C LYS A 87 2.31 14.87 -14.87
N TYR A 88 1.78 13.90 -14.13
CA TYR A 88 1.35 14.10 -12.74
C TYR A 88 1.99 13.15 -11.73
N GLY A 89 2.79 12.17 -12.16
CA GLY A 89 3.31 11.12 -11.28
C GLY A 89 2.22 10.18 -10.74
N THR A 90 1.06 10.14 -11.39
CA THR A 90 -0.05 9.23 -11.10
C THR A 90 -0.43 8.48 -12.38
N PRO A 91 -0.98 7.27 -12.30
CA PRO A 91 -1.40 6.49 -11.14
C PRO A 91 -0.22 5.87 -10.39
N TYR A 92 -0.56 5.19 -9.29
CA TYR A 92 0.36 4.27 -8.65
C TYR A 92 0.20 2.89 -9.24
N PHE A 93 1.29 2.14 -9.31
CA PHE A 93 1.30 0.79 -9.85
C PHE A 93 1.58 -0.24 -8.75
N SER A 94 0.67 -1.22 -8.60
CA SER A 94 0.88 -2.38 -7.76
C SER A 94 1.40 -3.52 -8.62
N ASN A 95 2.70 -3.82 -8.53
CA ASN A 95 3.35 -4.85 -9.35
C ASN A 95 3.25 -6.23 -8.70
N TYR A 96 2.58 -7.16 -9.39
CA TYR A 96 2.40 -8.56 -8.99
C TYR A 96 3.20 -9.55 -9.87
N ILE A 97 3.97 -9.07 -10.85
CA ILE A 97 4.70 -9.95 -11.81
C ILE A 97 5.71 -10.84 -11.07
N ASN A 98 6.50 -10.24 -10.16
CA ASN A 98 7.52 -10.91 -9.37
C ASN A 98 7.14 -10.98 -7.88
N SER A 99 5.85 -11.08 -7.59
CA SER A 99 5.31 -11.16 -6.24
C SER A 99 4.76 -12.56 -5.99
N ASP A 100 4.92 -13.04 -4.77
CA ASP A 100 4.25 -14.24 -4.26
C ASP A 100 2.79 -13.97 -3.85
N MET A 101 2.35 -12.71 -3.94
CA MET A 101 1.01 -12.24 -3.62
C MET A 101 0.17 -12.07 -4.89
N GLN A 102 -1.12 -12.39 -4.79
CA GLN A 102 -2.09 -12.13 -5.86
C GLN A 102 -2.87 -10.83 -5.55
N PRO A 103 -3.44 -10.15 -6.58
CA PRO A 103 -4.30 -8.99 -6.35
C PRO A 103 -5.45 -9.23 -5.37
N SER A 104 -6.02 -10.44 -5.38
CA SER A 104 -7.08 -10.88 -4.46
C SER A 104 -6.63 -11.00 -3.00
N ASP A 105 -5.33 -11.15 -2.73
CA ASP A 105 -4.78 -11.33 -1.39
C ASP A 105 -4.44 -10.01 -0.69
N VAL A 106 -4.57 -8.90 -1.40
CA VAL A 106 -4.10 -7.59 -0.95
C VAL A 106 -5.24 -6.60 -0.92
N ARG A 107 -5.33 -5.83 0.17
CA ARG A 107 -6.12 -4.60 0.21
C ARG A 107 -5.18 -3.42 0.28
N SER A 108 -5.42 -2.44 -0.59
CA SER A 108 -4.67 -1.19 -0.59
C SER A 108 -5.36 -0.17 0.29
N MET A 109 -4.62 0.46 1.19
CA MET A 109 -5.08 1.61 1.96
C MET A 109 -4.74 2.92 1.24
N CYS A 110 -5.35 4.02 1.68
CA CYS A 110 -5.18 5.35 1.07
C CYS A 110 -3.71 5.77 0.91
N CYS A 111 -2.82 5.33 1.80
CA CYS A 111 -1.37 5.55 1.72
C CYS A 111 -0.62 4.43 0.99
N ARG A 112 -1.31 3.57 0.26
CA ARG A 112 -0.78 2.42 -0.53
C ARG A 112 -0.04 1.38 0.31
N LEU A 113 -0.39 1.29 1.57
CA LEU A 113 0.03 0.16 2.39
C LEU A 113 -0.66 -1.08 1.83
N ARG A 114 0.14 -2.05 1.44
CA ARG A 114 -0.33 -3.38 1.09
C ARG A 114 -0.56 -4.15 2.39
N LEU A 115 -1.79 -4.57 2.60
CA LEU A 115 -2.14 -5.43 3.73
C LEU A 115 -2.18 -6.87 3.21
N ASP A 116 -1.23 -7.69 3.67
CA ASP A 116 -1.24 -9.13 3.39
C ASP A 116 -2.34 -9.80 4.22
N LEU A 117 -3.39 -10.22 3.56
CA LEU A 117 -4.55 -10.86 4.20
C LEU A 117 -4.40 -12.38 4.36
N ARG A 118 -3.33 -13.00 3.85
CA ARG A 118 -3.14 -14.46 3.88
C ARG A 118 -3.09 -14.99 5.30
N GLU A 119 -2.38 -14.32 6.19
CA GLU A 119 -2.29 -14.71 7.60
C GLU A 119 -3.62 -14.52 8.34
N LEU A 120 -4.36 -13.45 8.03
CA LEU A 120 -5.69 -13.23 8.58
C LEU A 120 -6.69 -14.31 8.12
N ARG A 121 -6.65 -14.69 6.85
CA ARG A 121 -7.48 -15.78 6.31
C ARG A 121 -7.17 -17.12 6.95
N LYS A 122 -5.90 -17.43 7.21
CA LYS A 122 -5.49 -18.65 7.93
C LYS A 122 -6.03 -18.69 9.37
N LYS A 123 -5.93 -17.56 10.10
CA LYS A 123 -6.40 -17.45 11.50
C LYS A 123 -7.93 -17.56 11.65
N THR A 124 -8.68 -17.21 10.63
CA THR A 124 -10.17 -17.16 10.65
C THR A 124 -10.85 -18.34 9.96
N GLY A 125 -10.10 -19.37 9.54
CA GLY A 125 -10.66 -20.58 8.92
C GLY A 125 -11.37 -20.36 7.58
N GLY A 126 -11.01 -19.30 6.84
CA GLY A 126 -11.56 -19.04 5.52
C GLY A 126 -12.97 -18.45 5.49
N PHE A 127 -13.51 -17.97 6.60
CA PHE A 127 -14.82 -17.34 6.64
C PHE A 127 -14.85 -16.05 5.81
N PHE A 128 -15.83 -15.95 4.91
CA PHE A 128 -16.13 -14.74 4.14
C PHE A 128 -16.30 -13.55 5.11
N GLY A 129 -15.55 -12.45 4.90
CA GLY A 129 -15.68 -11.21 5.68
C GLY A 129 -14.50 -10.83 6.57
N SER A 130 -13.55 -11.74 6.88
CA SER A 130 -12.42 -11.45 7.76
C SER A 130 -11.42 -10.43 7.18
N GLY A 131 -11.37 -10.29 5.85
CA GLY A 131 -10.55 -9.28 5.16
C GLY A 131 -11.20 -7.90 5.06
N GLU A 132 -12.51 -7.79 5.28
CA GLU A 132 -13.27 -6.55 5.12
C GLU A 132 -13.18 -5.62 6.33
N SER A 133 -12.85 -6.15 7.51
CA SER A 133 -12.72 -5.38 8.76
C SER A 133 -11.28 -5.04 9.11
N THR A 134 -10.43 -4.84 8.10
CA THR A 134 -9.04 -4.43 8.29
C THR A 134 -8.84 -2.94 8.10
N GLY A 135 -7.83 -2.38 8.74
CA GLY A 135 -7.50 -0.96 8.63
C GLY A 135 -6.17 -0.64 9.29
N SER A 136 -5.91 0.63 9.56
CA SER A 136 -4.72 1.09 10.27
C SER A 136 -5.10 1.82 11.53
N VAL A 137 -4.46 1.44 12.63
CA VAL A 137 -4.50 2.15 13.91
C VAL A 137 -3.66 3.42 13.86
N GLY A 138 -2.53 3.34 13.19
CA GLY A 138 -1.62 4.45 13.05
C GLY A 138 -0.34 4.08 12.31
N VAL A 139 0.33 5.13 11.85
CA VAL A 139 1.62 5.03 11.14
C VAL A 139 2.62 5.95 11.84
N VAL A 140 3.83 5.47 12.07
CA VAL A 140 4.99 6.27 12.49
C VAL A 140 6.05 6.14 11.41
N THR A 141 6.57 7.27 10.92
CA THR A 141 7.61 7.29 9.88
C THR A 141 8.94 7.73 10.50
N ILE A 142 9.96 6.90 10.36
CA ILE A 142 11.30 7.15 10.89
C ILE A 142 12.11 7.99 9.89
N ASN A 143 12.70 9.08 10.36
CA ASN A 143 13.57 9.95 9.59
C ASN A 143 14.99 9.36 9.52
N ILE A 144 15.22 8.48 8.54
CA ILE A 144 16.51 7.79 8.36
C ILE A 144 17.66 8.76 8.01
N PRO A 145 17.47 9.80 7.15
CA PRO A 145 18.52 10.79 6.89
C PRO A 145 19.12 11.41 8.14
N ARG A 146 18.29 11.74 9.11
CA ARG A 146 18.74 12.33 10.37
C ARG A 146 19.56 11.34 11.19
N ILE A 147 19.15 10.09 11.25
CA ILE A 147 19.89 9.04 11.96
C ILE A 147 21.26 8.86 11.32
N ALA A 148 21.32 8.73 9.99
CA ALA A 148 22.58 8.56 9.25
C ALA A 148 23.52 9.77 9.39
N TYR A 149 22.97 11.00 9.41
CA TYR A 149 23.76 12.21 9.61
C TYR A 149 24.42 12.28 10.99
N LEU A 150 23.70 11.85 12.03
CA LEU A 150 24.15 11.89 13.43
C LEU A 150 25.04 10.71 13.79
N ALA A 151 24.95 9.60 13.07
CA ALA A 151 25.71 8.40 13.34
C ALA A 151 27.22 8.60 13.02
N LYS A 152 28.05 8.04 13.88
CA LYS A 152 29.51 8.06 13.72
C LYS A 152 29.97 7.02 12.69
N ASP A 153 29.36 5.86 12.75
CA ASP A 153 29.61 4.67 11.94
C ASP A 153 28.30 3.86 11.75
N GLU A 154 28.42 2.70 11.11
CA GLU A 154 27.28 1.83 10.82
C GLU A 154 26.69 1.22 12.10
N ASP A 155 27.48 0.88 13.10
CA ASP A 155 27.01 0.31 14.36
C ASP A 155 26.19 1.34 15.16
N ASP A 156 26.69 2.56 15.32
CA ASP A 156 25.96 3.69 15.94
C ASP A 156 24.67 4.01 15.18
N PHE A 157 24.66 3.81 13.85
CA PHE A 157 23.44 3.97 13.06
C PHE A 157 22.37 2.95 13.46
N TYR A 158 22.71 1.68 13.55
CA TYR A 158 21.74 0.64 13.95
C TYR A 158 21.28 0.80 15.40
N GLU A 159 22.14 1.18 16.31
CA GLU A 159 21.76 1.47 17.71
C GLU A 159 20.73 2.60 17.78
N ARG A 160 20.93 3.69 17.05
CA ARG A 160 19.99 4.80 16.95
C ARG A 160 18.68 4.41 16.26
N LEU A 161 18.76 3.61 15.22
CA LEU A 161 17.59 3.10 14.49
C LEU A 161 16.72 2.25 15.42
N ASP A 162 17.33 1.32 16.16
CA ASP A 162 16.65 0.45 17.11
C ASP A 162 15.94 1.27 18.20
N HIS A 163 16.63 2.25 18.77
CA HIS A 163 16.04 3.15 19.75
C HIS A 163 14.80 3.88 19.21
N MET A 164 14.87 4.39 17.98
CA MET A 164 13.73 5.06 17.34
C MET A 164 12.59 4.09 17.02
N MET A 165 12.91 2.86 16.62
CA MET A 165 11.91 1.81 16.38
C MET A 165 11.20 1.40 17.66
N ASP A 166 11.92 1.26 18.78
CA ASP A 166 11.33 0.95 20.10
C ASP A 166 10.35 2.04 20.55
N ILE A 167 10.72 3.32 20.38
CA ILE A 167 9.82 4.44 20.65
C ILE A 167 8.58 4.39 19.76
N ALA A 168 8.75 4.12 18.48
CA ALA A 168 7.66 4.03 17.52
C ALA A 168 6.69 2.89 17.88
N ALA A 169 7.21 1.70 18.15
CA ALA A 169 6.42 0.53 18.51
C ALA A 169 5.62 0.78 19.81
N ARG A 170 6.27 1.31 20.84
CA ARG A 170 5.63 1.67 22.11
C ARG A 170 4.54 2.75 21.92
N SER A 171 4.80 3.76 21.12
CA SER A 171 3.83 4.81 20.79
C SER A 171 2.58 4.23 20.12
N LEU A 172 2.75 3.33 19.16
CA LEU A 172 1.66 2.68 18.46
C LEU A 172 0.86 1.73 19.37
N LYS A 173 1.53 1.02 20.29
CA LYS A 173 0.87 0.22 21.32
C LYS A 173 -0.04 1.09 22.20
N ILE A 174 0.49 2.17 22.76
CA ILE A 174 -0.28 3.11 23.61
C ILE A 174 -1.45 3.68 22.82
N LYS A 175 -1.24 4.09 21.57
CA LYS A 175 -2.31 4.59 20.69
C LYS A 175 -3.42 3.55 20.53
N ARG A 176 -3.07 2.29 20.25
CA ARG A 176 -4.04 1.19 20.12
C ARG A 176 -4.88 1.02 21.39
N GLU A 177 -4.24 1.00 22.55
CA GLU A 177 -4.92 0.88 23.84
C GLU A 177 -5.91 2.03 24.07
N VAL A 178 -5.47 3.27 23.81
CA VAL A 178 -6.32 4.47 23.99
C VAL A 178 -7.53 4.44 23.06
N ILE A 179 -7.33 4.21 21.75
CA ILE A 179 -8.47 4.21 20.81
C ILE A 179 -9.42 3.04 21.04
N THR A 180 -8.92 1.89 21.53
CA THR A 180 -9.77 0.76 21.89
C THR A 180 -10.66 1.12 23.09
N LYS A 181 -10.12 1.73 24.14
CA LYS A 181 -10.93 2.25 25.27
C LYS A 181 -11.99 3.24 24.80
N LEU A 182 -11.65 4.14 23.88
CA LEU A 182 -12.59 5.11 23.32
C LEU A 182 -13.67 4.46 22.46
N LEU A 183 -13.33 3.41 21.69
CA LEU A 183 -14.29 2.61 20.95
C LEU A 183 -15.29 1.92 21.88
N ASP A 184 -14.78 1.29 22.96
CA ASP A 184 -15.60 0.61 23.95
C ASP A 184 -16.50 1.59 24.70
N GLY A 185 -15.99 2.77 25.01
CA GLY A 185 -16.73 3.88 25.60
C GLY A 185 -17.75 4.57 24.69
N GLY A 186 -17.84 4.14 23.41
CA GLY A 186 -18.84 4.64 22.46
C GLY A 186 -18.48 5.93 21.71
N LEU A 187 -17.23 6.41 21.82
CA LEU A 187 -16.79 7.63 21.13
C LEU A 187 -16.81 7.47 19.60
N TYR A 188 -16.68 6.23 19.09
CA TYR A 188 -16.69 5.91 17.68
C TYR A 188 -17.91 5.06 17.30
N PRO A 189 -19.15 5.61 17.31
CA PRO A 189 -20.37 4.81 17.15
C PRO A 189 -20.46 4.11 15.80
N TYR A 190 -20.03 4.77 14.71
CA TYR A 190 -20.02 4.17 13.38
C TYR A 190 -18.95 3.09 13.27
N THR A 191 -17.75 3.35 13.74
CA THR A 191 -16.66 2.34 13.77
C THR A 191 -17.08 1.11 14.58
N LYS A 192 -17.70 1.32 15.74
CA LYS A 192 -18.19 0.22 16.57
C LYS A 192 -19.28 -0.60 15.85
N ARG A 193 -20.18 0.08 15.14
CA ARG A 193 -21.27 -0.58 14.41
C ARG A 193 -20.76 -1.39 13.21
N TYR A 194 -19.82 -0.86 12.43
CA TYR A 194 -19.42 -1.47 11.17
C TYR A 194 -18.17 -2.35 11.28
N LEU A 195 -17.23 -2.03 12.15
CA LEU A 195 -15.98 -2.78 12.35
C LEU A 195 -15.95 -3.59 13.63
N GLY A 196 -16.70 -3.18 14.65
CA GLY A 196 -16.79 -3.85 15.96
C GLY A 196 -15.54 -3.74 16.83
N THR A 197 -14.35 -3.94 16.25
CA THR A 197 -13.08 -4.00 16.97
C THR A 197 -11.91 -3.54 16.07
N PHE A 198 -10.80 -3.11 16.71
CA PHE A 198 -9.53 -2.82 16.03
C PHE A 198 -8.57 -4.02 15.98
N LYS A 199 -9.01 -5.23 16.36
CA LYS A 199 -8.14 -6.40 16.48
C LYS A 199 -7.38 -6.72 15.19
N ASN A 200 -8.03 -6.56 14.01
CA ASN A 200 -7.46 -6.83 12.70
C ASN A 200 -6.85 -5.58 12.04
N HIS A 201 -6.67 -4.50 12.78
CA HIS A 201 -6.06 -3.28 12.25
C HIS A 201 -4.56 -3.29 12.50
N PHE A 202 -3.81 -2.74 11.54
CA PHE A 202 -2.35 -2.72 11.58
C PHE A 202 -1.81 -1.48 12.29
N SER A 203 -0.71 -1.66 13.00
CA SER A 203 0.19 -0.61 13.45
C SER A 203 1.40 -0.63 12.53
N THR A 204 1.76 0.51 11.94
CA THR A 204 2.76 0.55 10.88
C THR A 204 3.93 1.43 11.27
N ILE A 205 5.15 0.92 11.10
CA ILE A 205 6.39 1.69 11.17
C ILE A 205 6.96 1.78 9.77
N GLY A 206 7.02 2.99 9.23
CA GLY A 206 7.57 3.29 7.93
C GLY A 206 8.92 3.99 8.05
N LEU A 207 9.56 4.23 6.91
CA LEU A 207 10.79 5.01 6.80
C LEU A 207 10.71 6.00 5.64
N ILE A 208 11.51 7.05 5.71
CA ILE A 208 11.67 8.03 4.63
C ILE A 208 13.15 8.33 4.41
N GLY A 209 13.51 8.63 3.17
CA GLY A 209 14.78 9.27 2.82
C GLY A 209 15.98 8.33 2.79
N MET A 210 15.85 7.08 2.33
CA MET A 210 17.00 6.17 2.25
C MET A 210 18.11 6.65 1.32
N ASN A 211 17.77 7.34 0.21
CA ASN A 211 18.78 7.93 -0.65
C ASN A 211 19.60 8.98 0.09
N GLU A 212 18.93 9.91 0.74
CA GLU A 212 19.55 10.98 1.54
C GLU A 212 20.32 10.42 2.74
N ALA A 213 19.84 9.30 3.31
CA ALA A 213 20.56 8.59 4.36
C ALA A 213 21.90 8.05 3.86
N CYS A 214 21.94 7.43 2.69
CA CYS A 214 23.17 6.93 2.07
C CYS A 214 24.15 8.08 1.75
N LEU A 215 23.64 9.22 1.29
CA LEU A 215 24.45 10.42 1.05
C LEU A 215 24.99 11.03 2.35
N ASN A 216 24.24 10.99 3.44
CA ASN A 216 24.63 11.50 4.75
C ASN A 216 25.57 10.57 5.52
N ALA A 217 25.43 9.24 5.32
CA ALA A 217 26.24 8.23 5.99
C ALA A 217 27.73 8.39 5.65
N ARG A 218 28.57 8.70 6.66
CA ARG A 218 30.00 9.02 6.46
C ARG A 218 30.78 7.86 5.87
N TRP A 219 30.32 6.62 6.08
CA TRP A 219 30.92 5.38 5.59
C TRP A 219 30.45 4.97 4.19
N ILE A 220 29.47 5.69 3.59
CA ILE A 220 28.95 5.40 2.25
C ILE A 220 29.17 6.59 1.31
N ARG A 221 28.57 7.75 1.60
CA ARG A 221 28.66 8.98 0.80
C ARG A 221 28.33 8.79 -0.69
N LYS A 222 27.40 7.87 -1.00
CA LYS A 222 26.94 7.54 -2.35
C LYS A 222 25.44 7.47 -2.38
N ASP A 223 24.85 7.72 -3.55
CA ASP A 223 23.42 7.58 -3.78
C ASP A 223 23.01 6.11 -3.99
N LEU A 224 21.68 5.88 -4.10
CA LEU A 224 21.10 4.54 -4.28
C LEU A 224 21.44 3.88 -5.64
N VAL A 225 22.07 4.59 -6.58
CA VAL A 225 22.55 3.97 -7.82
C VAL A 225 23.78 3.10 -7.54
N SER A 226 24.55 3.39 -6.48
CA SER A 226 25.75 2.63 -6.15
C SER A 226 25.43 1.29 -5.49
N PRO A 227 26.20 0.22 -5.79
CA PRO A 227 26.00 -1.10 -5.19
C PRO A 227 26.14 -1.10 -3.66
N GLU A 228 27.02 -0.27 -3.11
CA GLU A 228 27.23 -0.15 -1.66
C GLU A 228 25.98 0.42 -0.96
N ALA A 229 25.39 1.48 -1.51
CA ALA A 229 24.18 2.09 -0.98
C ALA A 229 22.98 1.14 -1.09
N GLN A 230 22.86 0.39 -2.19
CA GLN A 230 21.83 -0.65 -2.36
C GLN A 230 21.97 -1.76 -1.33
N ARG A 231 23.20 -2.24 -1.07
CA ARG A 231 23.46 -3.27 -0.06
C ARG A 231 23.11 -2.76 1.34
N PHE A 232 23.55 -1.58 1.70
CA PHE A 232 23.22 -0.94 2.98
C PHE A 232 21.69 -0.79 3.13
N THR A 233 21.01 -0.26 2.11
CA THR A 233 19.53 -0.13 2.11
C THR A 233 18.85 -1.45 2.34
N LYS A 234 19.28 -2.51 1.64
CA LYS A 234 18.72 -3.86 1.83
C LYS A 234 18.93 -4.37 3.25
N ASN A 235 20.11 -4.14 3.83
CA ASN A 235 20.42 -4.54 5.21
C ASN A 235 19.53 -3.78 6.20
N VAL A 236 19.37 -2.47 6.05
CA VAL A 236 18.48 -1.65 6.89
C VAL A 236 17.06 -2.14 6.83
N LEU A 237 16.52 -2.41 5.63
CA LEU A 237 15.15 -2.92 5.47
C LEU A 237 14.96 -4.30 6.11
N ASN A 238 15.93 -5.20 5.96
CA ASN A 238 15.90 -6.51 6.61
C ASN A 238 15.95 -6.37 8.14
N HIS A 239 16.85 -5.56 8.66
CA HIS A 239 16.95 -5.29 10.09
C HIS A 239 15.65 -4.76 10.67
N MET A 240 15.05 -3.75 10.02
CA MET A 240 13.76 -3.21 10.44
C MET A 240 12.65 -4.28 10.41
N ARG A 241 12.62 -5.12 9.36
CA ARG A 241 11.65 -6.22 9.27
C ARG A 241 11.82 -7.22 10.42
N ASP A 242 13.05 -7.60 10.73
CA ASP A 242 13.33 -8.56 11.79
C ASP A 242 12.94 -7.99 13.18
N ARG A 243 13.16 -6.68 13.40
CA ARG A 243 12.67 -5.97 14.58
C ARG A 243 11.14 -5.93 14.65
N LEU A 244 10.43 -5.78 13.52
CA LEU A 244 8.97 -5.80 13.48
C LEU A 244 8.39 -7.16 13.91
N VAL A 245 9.07 -8.26 13.60
CA VAL A 245 8.66 -9.61 14.09
C VAL A 245 8.69 -9.66 15.61
N ILE A 246 9.76 -9.13 16.23
CA ILE A 246 9.88 -9.07 17.69
C ILE A 246 8.72 -8.24 18.30
N TYR A 247 8.42 -7.06 17.73
CA TYR A 247 7.32 -6.25 18.24
C TYR A 247 5.95 -6.91 18.05
N GLN A 248 5.77 -7.68 16.97
CA GLN A 248 4.54 -8.43 16.76
C GLN A 248 4.37 -9.53 17.82
N GLU A 249 5.44 -10.20 18.23
CA GLU A 249 5.41 -11.20 19.32
C GLU A 249 5.14 -10.55 20.68
N GLU A 250 5.72 -9.38 20.92
CA GLU A 250 5.62 -8.68 22.21
C GLU A 250 4.28 -7.94 22.39
N TYR A 251 3.75 -7.33 21.33
CA TYR A 251 2.58 -6.44 21.41
C TYR A 251 1.31 -6.98 20.74
N GLY A 252 1.39 -8.08 19.99
CA GLY A 252 0.27 -8.77 19.33
C GLY A 252 0.00 -8.28 17.91
#